data_46803c3cc83f3c2f0668db154df41571
#
_entry.id   46803c3cc83f3c2f0668db154df41571
#
_cell.length_a   1.000
_cell.length_b   1.000
_cell.length_c   1.000
_cell.angle_alpha   90.00
_cell.angle_beta   90.00
_cell.angle_gamma   90.00
#
_symmetry.space_group_name_H-M   'P 1'
#
loop_
_entity.id
_entity.type
_entity.pdbx_description
1 polymer ?
#
loop_
_entity_poly.entity_id
_entity_poly.type
_entity_poly.pdbx_seq_one_letter_code
_entity_poly.pdbx_strand_id
1 'polypeptide(L)'
;GFKDLKITNAAGECVFALNAELDGIVSGDKSFSLDGCTKFSFTRREVFFDDMIKGELAKPLDSMKDLVIVRSDGSPVFHIANVCDDMAQKITHIVRGDDHVENTYRHILLFNALGYDIPKYAHMPMIVNKQGKPYSKRDGDAFVGDFREKGFMADAFFNYLTFLGWSPGDDREKMTRDELVLAFELERVKSSPAQLDMNKLQNLNGMYLAEMPFDIFVKQAETAVAEFDWSQGVDNDYFNTVAQLLQSRTKLFSQVDGWSYFFTDSVEYNMKNLKKALKKDEVRSGMNKVVTDLGQLTCFDAESIGSVIEVAGDVFELGSGKLNQPLRVCVTGGGIGADLLETMVVLGKEKCVSRIEAALAIDLAAE
;
A
#
# COMPACT_ATOMS: atom_id res chain seq x y z
N GLY A 1 -23.92 -35.91 -3.30
CA GLY A 1 -24.44 -34.63 -3.06
C GLY A 1 -25.85 -34.54 -2.51
N PHE A 2 -26.68 -35.63 -2.53
CA PHE A 2 -28.06 -35.58 -2.05
C PHE A 2 -28.28 -36.51 -0.87
N LYS A 3 -29.19 -36.14 0.04
CA LYS A 3 -29.73 -37.00 1.08
C LYS A 3 -31.25 -36.94 1.06
N ASP A 4 -31.89 -37.93 1.68
CA ASP A 4 -33.34 -37.99 1.81
C ASP A 4 -34.07 -37.95 0.44
N LEU A 5 -33.45 -38.52 -0.63
CA LEU A 5 -34.07 -38.62 -1.91
C LEU A 5 -35.33 -39.48 -1.86
N LYS A 6 -36.46 -38.88 -2.20
CA LYS A 6 -37.78 -39.54 -2.33
C LYS A 6 -38.35 -39.32 -3.68
N ILE A 7 -38.99 -40.33 -4.24
CA ILE A 7 -39.71 -40.26 -5.49
C ILE A 7 -41.16 -40.61 -5.17
N THR A 8 -42.09 -39.77 -5.63
CA THR A 8 -43.53 -39.96 -5.40
C THR A 8 -44.29 -40.05 -6.70
N ASN A 9 -45.38 -40.81 -6.69
CA ASN A 9 -46.31 -40.89 -7.84
C ASN A 9 -47.33 -39.73 -7.84
N ALA A 10 -48.22 -39.71 -8.82
CA ALA A 10 -49.26 -38.68 -8.98
C ALA A 10 -50.24 -38.63 -7.76
N ALA A 11 -50.44 -39.76 -7.04
CA ALA A 11 -51.25 -39.82 -5.85
C ALA A 11 -50.53 -39.31 -4.59
N GLY A 12 -49.23 -38.95 -4.69
CA GLY A 12 -48.41 -38.49 -3.56
C GLY A 12 -47.81 -39.63 -2.75
N GLU A 13 -47.95 -40.88 -3.17
CA GLU A 13 -47.36 -42.01 -2.50
C GLU A 13 -45.87 -42.12 -2.78
N CYS A 14 -45.07 -42.44 -1.75
CA CYS A 14 -43.61 -42.62 -1.87
C CYS A 14 -43.33 -43.95 -2.59
N VAL A 15 -42.83 -43.90 -3.82
CA VAL A 15 -42.45 -45.08 -4.62
C VAL A 15 -41.02 -45.53 -4.29
N PHE A 16 -40.14 -44.57 -3.91
CA PHE A 16 -38.76 -44.83 -3.59
C PHE A 16 -38.24 -43.85 -2.54
N ALA A 17 -37.50 -44.36 -1.55
CA ALA A 17 -36.78 -43.57 -0.57
C ALA A 17 -35.36 -44.11 -0.38
N LEU A 18 -34.32 -43.31 -0.79
CA LEU A 18 -32.93 -43.73 -0.88
C LEU A 18 -32.43 -44.33 0.48
N ASN A 19 -32.71 -43.65 1.56
CA ASN A 19 -32.21 -44.08 2.90
C ASN A 19 -32.77 -45.42 3.39
N ALA A 20 -33.97 -45.81 2.89
CA ALA A 20 -34.61 -47.05 3.28
C ALA A 20 -34.24 -48.23 2.39
N GLU A 21 -33.76 -47.97 1.18
CA GLU A 21 -33.65 -48.99 0.11
C GLU A 21 -32.23 -49.08 -0.49
N LEU A 22 -31.30 -48.26 -0.01
CA LEU A 22 -29.95 -48.16 -0.60
C LEU A 22 -29.23 -49.53 -0.65
N ASP A 23 -29.26 -50.25 0.48
CA ASP A 23 -28.55 -51.54 0.59
C ASP A 23 -29.08 -52.58 -0.37
N GLY A 24 -30.41 -52.66 -0.51
CA GLY A 24 -31.04 -53.61 -1.44
C GLY A 24 -30.80 -53.26 -2.91
N ILE A 25 -30.62 -51.96 -3.24
CA ILE A 25 -30.27 -51.53 -4.60
C ILE A 25 -28.79 -51.79 -4.91
N VAL A 26 -27.92 -51.54 -3.93
CA VAL A 26 -26.47 -51.77 -4.10
C VAL A 26 -26.18 -53.26 -4.20
N SER A 27 -26.89 -54.12 -3.45
CA SER A 27 -26.80 -55.58 -3.58
C SER A 27 -27.44 -56.15 -4.84
N GLY A 28 -28.29 -55.38 -5.50
CA GLY A 28 -29.06 -55.83 -6.65
C GLY A 28 -30.33 -56.65 -6.31
N ASP A 29 -30.64 -56.73 -5.02
CA ASP A 29 -31.82 -57.49 -4.50
C ASP A 29 -33.14 -56.74 -4.72
N LYS A 30 -33.05 -55.43 -4.97
CA LYS A 30 -34.20 -54.56 -5.17
C LYS A 30 -34.08 -53.77 -6.48
N SER A 31 -35.20 -53.67 -7.20
CA SER A 31 -35.43 -52.79 -8.31
C SER A 31 -36.71 -52.00 -8.14
N PHE A 32 -36.83 -50.86 -8.75
CA PHE A 32 -38.04 -50.07 -8.76
C PHE A 32 -38.34 -49.47 -10.16
N SER A 33 -39.62 -49.25 -10.44
CA SER A 33 -40.05 -48.59 -11.66
C SER A 33 -40.32 -47.10 -11.38
N LEU A 34 -39.95 -46.24 -12.33
CA LEU A 34 -40.29 -44.82 -12.33
C LEU A 34 -41.62 -44.54 -13.04
N ASP A 35 -42.34 -45.57 -13.52
CA ASP A 35 -43.61 -45.41 -14.19
C ASP A 35 -44.63 -44.73 -13.27
N GLY A 36 -45.25 -43.67 -13.77
CA GLY A 36 -46.20 -42.88 -12.99
C GLY A 36 -45.62 -41.97 -11.92
N CYS A 37 -44.28 -41.89 -11.81
CA CYS A 37 -43.62 -40.97 -10.89
C CYS A 37 -43.69 -39.53 -11.41
N THR A 38 -44.09 -38.60 -10.52
CA THR A 38 -44.31 -37.20 -10.89
C THR A 38 -43.47 -36.18 -10.11
N LYS A 39 -42.89 -36.61 -8.97
CA LYS A 39 -42.16 -35.67 -8.12
C LYS A 39 -40.90 -36.31 -7.50
N PHE A 40 -39.80 -35.57 -7.57
CA PHE A 40 -38.57 -35.83 -6.85
C PHE A 40 -38.43 -34.82 -5.72
N SER A 41 -38.07 -35.28 -4.51
CA SER A 41 -37.71 -34.44 -3.39
C SER A 41 -36.42 -34.97 -2.77
N PHE A 42 -35.54 -34.07 -2.42
CA PHE A 42 -34.24 -34.38 -1.80
C PHE A 42 -33.75 -33.22 -0.99
N THR A 43 -32.87 -33.49 -0.02
CA THR A 43 -32.09 -32.46 0.67
C THR A 43 -30.72 -32.40 0.05
N ARG A 44 -30.34 -31.22 -0.39
CA ARG A 44 -28.99 -30.97 -0.93
C ARG A 44 -28.00 -30.96 0.24
N ARG A 45 -26.92 -31.72 0.10
CA ARG A 45 -25.84 -31.71 1.11
C ARG A 45 -24.85 -30.60 0.78
N GLU A 46 -24.42 -29.91 1.82
CA GLU A 46 -23.47 -28.81 1.73
C GLU A 46 -22.27 -29.03 2.64
N VAL A 47 -21.13 -28.51 2.26
CA VAL A 47 -19.99 -28.28 3.14
C VAL A 47 -20.10 -26.86 3.61
N PHE A 48 -20.09 -26.64 4.90
CA PHE A 48 -20.15 -25.30 5.49
C PHE A 48 -19.08 -25.15 6.58
N PHE A 49 -18.68 -23.94 6.82
CA PHE A 49 -17.83 -23.55 7.95
C PHE A 49 -18.09 -22.10 8.31
N ASP A 50 -17.79 -21.75 9.57
CA ASP A 50 -17.86 -20.39 10.06
C ASP A 50 -16.45 -19.79 9.98
N ASP A 51 -16.27 -18.80 9.08
CA ASP A 51 -15.02 -18.08 8.91
C ASP A 51 -14.98 -16.88 9.84
N MET A 52 -13.92 -16.74 10.62
CA MET A 52 -13.79 -15.69 11.63
C MET A 52 -13.84 -14.25 11.07
N ILE A 53 -13.66 -14.09 9.75
CA ILE A 53 -13.69 -12.77 9.07
C ILE A 53 -14.90 -12.65 8.14
N LYS A 54 -15.24 -13.74 7.42
CA LYS A 54 -16.28 -13.73 6.38
C LYS A 54 -17.64 -14.22 6.88
N GLY A 55 -17.70 -14.79 8.09
CA GLY A 55 -18.89 -15.44 8.62
C GLY A 55 -19.17 -16.80 7.97
N GLU A 56 -20.42 -17.23 8.01
CA GLU A 56 -20.82 -18.53 7.49
C GLU A 56 -20.67 -18.63 5.98
N LEU A 57 -19.90 -19.62 5.54
CA LEU A 57 -19.68 -19.95 4.14
C LEU A 57 -20.14 -21.38 3.87
N ALA A 58 -20.93 -21.57 2.80
CA ALA A 58 -21.48 -22.86 2.42
C ALA A 58 -21.28 -23.14 0.93
N LYS A 59 -21.04 -24.40 0.60
CA LYS A 59 -20.94 -24.87 -0.79
C LYS A 59 -21.62 -26.21 -0.98
N PRO A 60 -22.50 -26.34 -1.96
CA PRO A 60 -23.14 -27.61 -2.29
C PRO A 60 -22.13 -28.69 -2.69
N LEU A 61 -22.24 -29.87 -2.11
CA LEU A 61 -21.35 -31.01 -2.41
C LEU A 61 -21.40 -31.44 -3.88
N ASP A 62 -22.56 -31.35 -4.53
CA ASP A 62 -22.74 -31.71 -5.94
C ASP A 62 -22.10 -30.70 -6.92
N SER A 63 -21.72 -29.50 -6.44
CA SER A 63 -20.93 -28.54 -7.20
C SER A 63 -19.43 -28.80 -7.12
N MET A 64 -19.00 -29.67 -6.22
CA MET A 64 -17.60 -30.02 -6.02
C MET A 64 -17.21 -31.20 -6.90
N LYS A 65 -16.08 -31.08 -7.57
CA LYS A 65 -15.51 -32.18 -8.38
C LYS A 65 -14.65 -33.08 -7.49
N ASP A 66 -14.49 -34.33 -7.93
CA ASP A 66 -13.54 -35.25 -7.32
C ASP A 66 -12.14 -34.65 -7.32
N LEU A 67 -11.39 -35.00 -6.28
CA LEU A 67 -10.08 -34.46 -5.97
C LEU A 67 -9.03 -35.57 -6.01
N VAL A 68 -7.99 -35.40 -6.82
CA VAL A 68 -6.81 -36.23 -6.73
C VAL A 68 -6.05 -35.85 -5.45
N ILE A 69 -5.87 -36.80 -4.54
CA ILE A 69 -5.16 -36.60 -3.26
C ILE A 69 -3.76 -37.21 -3.27
N VAL A 70 -3.58 -38.29 -4.05
CA VAL A 70 -2.28 -38.97 -4.24
C VAL A 70 -2.06 -39.19 -5.74
N ARG A 71 -0.88 -38.91 -6.23
CA ARG A 71 -0.48 -39.14 -7.62
C ARG A 71 -0.23 -40.63 -7.89
N SER A 72 -0.12 -41.00 -9.14
CA SER A 72 0.18 -42.40 -9.56
C SER A 72 1.52 -42.92 -9.06
N ASP A 73 2.47 -42.02 -8.76
CA ASP A 73 3.78 -42.37 -8.19
C ASP A 73 3.76 -42.51 -6.66
N GLY A 74 2.60 -42.38 -6.03
CA GLY A 74 2.42 -42.44 -4.58
C GLY A 74 2.69 -41.10 -3.84
N SER A 75 3.11 -40.04 -4.54
CA SER A 75 3.32 -38.75 -3.87
C SER A 75 2.01 -38.02 -3.55
N PRO A 76 1.89 -37.42 -2.34
CA PRO A 76 0.72 -36.66 -1.98
C PRO A 76 0.65 -35.36 -2.76
N VAL A 77 -0.55 -34.86 -3.03
CA VAL A 77 -0.78 -33.50 -3.54
C VAL A 77 -1.05 -32.54 -2.40
N PHE A 78 -0.97 -31.23 -2.69
CA PHE A 78 -1.08 -30.14 -1.73
C PHE A 78 -2.21 -30.33 -0.69
N HIS A 79 -3.42 -30.69 -1.14
CA HIS A 79 -4.57 -30.73 -0.25
C HIS A 79 -4.45 -31.76 0.88
N ILE A 80 -4.02 -32.99 0.55
CA ILE A 80 -3.87 -34.03 1.56
C ILE A 80 -2.61 -33.79 2.42
N ALA A 81 -1.51 -33.33 1.83
CA ALA A 81 -0.29 -33.04 2.55
C ALA A 81 -0.53 -31.93 3.59
N ASN A 82 -1.18 -30.83 3.19
CA ASN A 82 -1.51 -29.72 4.08
C ASN A 82 -2.40 -30.17 5.25
N VAL A 83 -3.47 -30.93 4.99
CA VAL A 83 -4.35 -31.44 6.04
C VAL A 83 -3.61 -32.38 7.01
N CYS A 84 -2.78 -33.29 6.50
CA CYS A 84 -1.98 -34.18 7.33
C CYS A 84 -0.96 -33.43 8.20
N ASP A 85 -0.32 -32.40 7.65
CA ASP A 85 0.62 -31.55 8.39
C ASP A 85 -0.09 -30.75 9.50
N ASP A 86 -1.25 -30.16 9.20
CA ASP A 86 -2.09 -29.43 10.18
C ASP A 86 -2.54 -30.34 11.31
N MET A 87 -2.93 -31.59 10.98
CA MET A 87 -3.30 -32.62 11.99
C MET A 87 -2.08 -33.01 12.85
N ALA A 88 -0.93 -33.30 12.23
CA ALA A 88 0.28 -33.72 12.94
C ALA A 88 0.80 -32.63 13.88
N GLN A 89 0.72 -31.36 13.45
CA GLN A 89 1.13 -30.20 14.22
C GLN A 89 0.05 -29.70 15.19
N LYS A 90 -1.15 -30.28 15.18
CA LYS A 90 -2.29 -29.89 16.01
C LYS A 90 -2.67 -28.42 15.82
N ILE A 91 -2.73 -27.98 14.59
CA ILE A 91 -3.11 -26.61 14.23
C ILE A 91 -4.56 -26.37 14.63
N THR A 92 -4.80 -25.32 15.39
CA THR A 92 -6.13 -24.96 15.91
C THR A 92 -6.80 -23.86 15.08
N HIS A 93 -6.00 -22.98 14.45
CA HIS A 93 -6.47 -21.84 13.68
C HIS A 93 -5.65 -21.72 12.39
N ILE A 94 -6.31 -21.52 11.26
CA ILE A 94 -5.70 -21.32 9.96
C ILE A 94 -6.06 -19.92 9.48
N VAL A 95 -5.07 -19.01 9.51
CA VAL A 95 -5.20 -17.63 9.00
C VAL A 95 -4.45 -17.53 7.68
N ARG A 96 -5.14 -17.24 6.57
CA ARG A 96 -4.54 -17.23 5.23
C ARG A 96 -5.28 -16.32 4.25
N GLY A 97 -4.79 -16.21 3.04
CA GLY A 97 -5.42 -15.38 2.00
C GLY A 97 -6.78 -15.91 1.52
N ASP A 98 -7.61 -15.00 1.07
CA ASP A 98 -8.97 -15.25 0.57
C ASP A 98 -9.01 -16.16 -0.68
N ASP A 99 -7.94 -16.20 -1.46
CA ASP A 99 -7.76 -17.10 -2.61
C ASP A 99 -7.82 -18.60 -2.24
N HIS A 100 -7.69 -18.91 -0.95
CA HIS A 100 -7.77 -20.26 -0.42
C HIS A 100 -9.15 -20.69 0.11
N VAL A 101 -10.18 -19.86 0.05
CA VAL A 101 -11.55 -20.24 0.49
C VAL A 101 -12.04 -21.51 -0.22
N GLU A 102 -11.85 -21.60 -1.53
CA GLU A 102 -12.21 -22.79 -2.28
C GLU A 102 -11.48 -24.08 -1.85
N ASN A 103 -10.26 -23.94 -1.37
CA ASN A 103 -9.50 -25.06 -0.82
C ASN A 103 -10.03 -25.50 0.53
N THR A 104 -10.59 -24.58 1.33
CA THR A 104 -11.13 -24.89 2.64
C THR A 104 -12.25 -25.92 2.60
N TYR A 105 -13.17 -25.80 1.64
CA TYR A 105 -14.23 -26.81 1.47
C TYR A 105 -13.66 -28.22 1.24
N ARG A 106 -12.56 -28.33 0.47
CA ARG A 106 -11.88 -29.61 0.22
C ARG A 106 -11.16 -30.13 1.47
N HIS A 107 -10.51 -29.24 2.20
CA HIS A 107 -9.81 -29.58 3.43
C HIS A 107 -10.78 -30.07 4.50
N ILE A 108 -11.96 -29.45 4.66
CA ILE A 108 -13.01 -29.89 5.58
C ILE A 108 -13.46 -31.31 5.26
N LEU A 109 -13.64 -31.66 3.99
CA LEU A 109 -13.97 -33.02 3.59
C LEU A 109 -12.85 -34.02 3.96
N LEU A 110 -11.58 -33.62 3.81
CA LEU A 110 -10.44 -34.45 4.18
C LEU A 110 -10.32 -34.61 5.69
N PHE A 111 -10.47 -33.55 6.50
CA PHE A 111 -10.51 -33.64 7.97
C PHE A 111 -11.61 -34.58 8.43
N ASN A 112 -12.82 -34.43 7.88
CA ASN A 112 -13.95 -35.31 8.22
C ASN A 112 -13.68 -36.78 7.81
N ALA A 113 -13.09 -37.02 6.63
CA ALA A 113 -12.78 -38.36 6.15
C ALA A 113 -11.69 -39.05 7.00
N LEU A 114 -10.77 -38.26 7.57
CA LEU A 114 -9.70 -38.74 8.45
C LEU A 114 -10.12 -38.79 9.93
N GLY A 115 -11.34 -38.35 10.26
CA GLY A 115 -11.88 -38.38 11.63
C GLY A 115 -11.22 -37.37 12.56
N TYR A 116 -10.82 -36.22 12.06
CA TYR A 116 -10.13 -35.17 12.82
C TYR A 116 -10.99 -33.94 12.99
N ASP A 117 -10.76 -33.19 14.08
CA ASP A 117 -11.42 -31.91 14.32
C ASP A 117 -10.99 -30.87 13.30
N ILE A 118 -11.95 -30.09 12.82
CA ILE A 118 -11.71 -29.05 11.81
C ILE A 118 -11.14 -27.80 12.52
N PRO A 119 -9.96 -27.29 12.11
CA PRO A 119 -9.44 -26.02 12.62
C PRO A 119 -10.40 -24.85 12.34
N LYS A 120 -10.32 -23.79 13.14
CA LYS A 120 -10.97 -22.51 12.82
C LYS A 120 -10.28 -21.85 11.65
N TYR A 121 -11.05 -21.23 10.78
CA TYR A 121 -10.53 -20.53 9.60
C TYR A 121 -10.75 -19.03 9.67
N ALA A 122 -9.77 -18.27 9.18
CA ALA A 122 -9.87 -16.84 8.98
C ALA A 122 -9.25 -16.49 7.60
N HIS A 123 -10.07 -16.08 6.65
CA HIS A 123 -9.59 -15.72 5.31
C HIS A 123 -9.41 -14.21 5.20
N MET A 124 -8.13 -13.79 5.20
CA MET A 124 -7.71 -12.39 5.07
C MET A 124 -8.08 -11.84 3.71
N PRO A 125 -8.46 -10.54 3.62
CA PRO A 125 -8.86 -9.92 2.36
C PRO A 125 -7.71 -9.93 1.35
N MET A 126 -8.05 -10.06 0.07
CA MET A 126 -7.09 -9.92 -1.02
C MET A 126 -6.54 -8.49 -1.07
N ILE A 127 -5.24 -8.37 -1.30
CA ILE A 127 -4.62 -7.10 -1.65
C ILE A 127 -4.80 -6.89 -3.16
N VAL A 128 -5.38 -5.74 -3.54
CA VAL A 128 -5.72 -5.44 -4.92
C VAL A 128 -5.05 -4.15 -5.40
N ASN A 129 -4.90 -4.04 -6.71
CA ASN A 129 -4.46 -2.83 -7.39
C ASN A 129 -5.61 -1.82 -7.57
N LYS A 130 -5.32 -0.66 -8.19
CA LYS A 130 -6.31 0.40 -8.46
C LYS A 130 -7.48 -0.05 -9.34
N GLN A 131 -7.33 -1.13 -10.11
CA GLN A 131 -8.37 -1.72 -10.96
C GLN A 131 -9.17 -2.83 -10.24
N GLY A 132 -8.92 -3.06 -8.95
CA GLY A 132 -9.58 -4.11 -8.16
C GLY A 132 -9.11 -5.54 -8.48
N LYS A 133 -8.01 -5.71 -9.22
CA LYS A 133 -7.40 -7.01 -9.49
C LYS A 133 -6.38 -7.38 -8.42
N PRO A 134 -6.16 -8.68 -8.13
CA PRO A 134 -5.11 -9.11 -7.21
C PRO A 134 -3.78 -8.44 -7.54
N TYR A 135 -3.16 -7.85 -6.51
CA TYR A 135 -1.88 -7.16 -6.65
C TYR A 135 -0.78 -8.16 -7.01
N SER A 136 0.04 -7.84 -7.98
CA SER A 136 1.06 -8.75 -8.53
C SER A 136 2.32 -7.97 -8.90
N LYS A 137 3.41 -8.68 -9.21
CA LYS A 137 4.66 -8.08 -9.72
C LYS A 137 4.49 -7.18 -10.95
N ARG A 138 3.40 -7.33 -11.71
CA ARG A 138 3.08 -6.48 -12.87
C ARG A 138 2.53 -5.11 -12.47
N ASP A 139 2.03 -4.99 -11.25
CA ASP A 139 1.44 -3.75 -10.72
C ASP A 139 2.50 -2.89 -10.00
N GLY A 140 3.70 -3.45 -9.75
CA GLY A 140 4.80 -2.83 -9.05
C GLY A 140 5.47 -3.78 -8.06
N ASP A 141 6.00 -3.22 -6.97
CA ASP A 141 6.67 -3.99 -5.94
C ASP A 141 5.69 -4.91 -5.21
N ALA A 142 5.93 -6.19 -5.25
CA ALA A 142 5.09 -7.20 -4.63
C ALA A 142 5.87 -8.11 -3.65
N PHE A 143 7.16 -7.91 -3.54
CA PHE A 143 8.04 -8.62 -2.64
C PHE A 143 8.55 -7.67 -1.55
N VAL A 144 8.57 -8.11 -0.29
CA VAL A 144 8.99 -7.27 0.85
C VAL A 144 10.40 -6.68 0.66
N GLY A 145 11.29 -7.42 0.00
CA GLY A 145 12.63 -6.95 -0.34
C GLY A 145 12.64 -5.70 -1.20
N ASP A 146 11.71 -5.58 -2.16
CA ASP A 146 11.61 -4.43 -3.06
C ASP A 146 11.33 -3.13 -2.27
N PHE A 147 10.48 -3.21 -1.24
CA PHE A 147 10.19 -2.07 -0.35
C PHE A 147 11.39 -1.68 0.50
N ARG A 148 12.13 -2.68 1.01
CA ARG A 148 13.37 -2.43 1.76
C ARG A 148 14.42 -1.75 0.89
N GLU A 149 14.63 -2.22 -0.33
CA GLU A 149 15.57 -1.62 -1.29
C GLU A 149 15.19 -0.18 -1.66
N LYS A 150 13.91 0.14 -1.68
CA LYS A 150 13.41 1.51 -1.86
C LYS A 150 13.55 2.40 -0.62
N GLY A 151 14.01 1.88 0.50
CA GLY A 151 14.25 2.64 1.71
C GLY A 151 13.02 2.85 2.58
N PHE A 152 12.01 1.98 2.47
CA PHE A 152 10.91 1.97 3.43
C PHE A 152 11.38 1.41 4.77
N MET A 153 11.01 2.08 5.86
CA MET A 153 11.28 1.62 7.21
C MET A 153 10.43 0.40 7.55
N ALA A 154 11.02 -0.58 8.24
CA ALA A 154 10.32 -1.82 8.60
C ALA A 154 9.07 -1.55 9.44
N ASP A 155 9.14 -0.62 10.41
CA ASP A 155 8.00 -0.28 11.27
C ASP A 155 6.90 0.46 10.52
N ALA A 156 7.25 1.37 9.60
CA ALA A 156 6.28 2.04 8.74
C ALA A 156 5.57 1.06 7.82
N PHE A 157 6.31 0.12 7.24
CA PHE A 157 5.76 -0.90 6.37
C PHE A 157 4.87 -1.90 7.14
N PHE A 158 5.29 -2.30 8.34
CA PHE A 158 4.48 -3.15 9.22
C PHE A 158 3.17 -2.46 9.61
N ASN A 159 3.22 -1.19 10.02
CA ASN A 159 2.02 -0.40 10.33
C ASN A 159 1.08 -0.33 9.10
N TYR A 160 1.63 -0.03 7.92
CA TYR A 160 0.86 0.06 6.70
C TYR A 160 0.18 -1.26 6.33
N LEU A 161 0.92 -2.39 6.38
CA LEU A 161 0.38 -3.72 6.11
C LEU A 161 -0.72 -4.11 7.08
N THR A 162 -0.57 -3.76 8.37
CA THR A 162 -1.62 -3.98 9.37
C THR A 162 -2.91 -3.24 9.02
N PHE A 163 -2.81 -2.04 8.47
CA PHE A 163 -3.98 -1.25 8.04
C PHE A 163 -4.59 -1.69 6.71
N LEU A 164 -3.95 -2.61 5.99
CA LEU A 164 -4.56 -3.21 4.79
C LEU A 164 -5.68 -4.17 5.19
N GLY A 165 -6.89 -3.65 5.25
CA GLY A 165 -8.08 -4.40 5.60
C GLY A 165 -8.44 -4.38 7.09
N TRP A 166 -7.68 -3.67 7.93
CA TRP A 166 -7.98 -3.49 9.35
C TRP A 166 -7.94 -2.01 9.75
N SER A 167 -8.58 -1.66 10.88
CA SER A 167 -8.55 -0.31 11.46
C SER A 167 -8.65 -0.39 12.98
N PRO A 168 -7.90 0.45 13.73
CA PRO A 168 -8.02 0.54 15.19
C PRO A 168 -9.37 1.09 15.67
N GLY A 169 -10.19 1.66 14.76
CA GLY A 169 -11.50 2.25 15.08
C GLY A 169 -11.42 3.71 15.52
N ASP A 170 -10.27 4.32 15.42
CA ASP A 170 -10.01 5.74 15.64
C ASP A 170 -9.23 6.33 14.44
N ASP A 171 -8.84 7.61 14.52
CA ASP A 171 -8.19 8.35 13.43
C ASP A 171 -6.66 8.22 13.42
N ARG A 172 -6.07 7.34 14.25
CA ARG A 172 -4.62 7.12 14.26
C ARG A 172 -4.19 6.44 12.97
N GLU A 173 -3.27 7.06 12.26
CA GLU A 173 -2.63 6.48 11.07
C GLU A 173 -1.26 5.89 11.39
N LYS A 174 -0.52 6.50 12.33
CA LYS A 174 0.78 6.03 12.80
C LYS A 174 0.64 5.41 14.18
N MET A 175 1.11 4.17 14.30
CA MET A 175 1.12 3.40 15.55
C MET A 175 2.43 2.61 15.65
N THR A 176 2.99 2.55 16.84
CA THR A 176 4.12 1.66 17.11
C THR A 176 3.70 0.20 16.98
N ARG A 177 4.69 -0.70 16.84
CA ARG A 177 4.42 -2.14 16.77
C ARG A 177 3.66 -2.64 18.00
N ASP A 178 4.02 -2.19 19.20
CA ASP A 178 3.38 -2.61 20.45
C ASP A 178 1.92 -2.11 20.52
N GLU A 179 1.67 -0.87 20.10
CA GLU A 179 0.29 -0.34 20.01
C GLU A 179 -0.55 -1.11 19.00
N LEU A 180 0.03 -1.49 17.85
CA LEU A 180 -0.66 -2.31 16.85
C LEU A 180 -1.00 -3.69 17.39
N VAL A 181 -0.05 -4.34 18.08
CA VAL A 181 -0.26 -5.67 18.69
C VAL A 181 -1.35 -5.61 19.77
N LEU A 182 -1.36 -4.56 20.60
CA LEU A 182 -2.37 -4.38 21.65
C LEU A 182 -3.76 -4.04 21.11
N ALA A 183 -3.82 -3.32 19.99
CA ALA A 183 -5.09 -2.87 19.40
C ALA A 183 -5.70 -3.89 18.42
N PHE A 184 -4.89 -4.82 17.90
CA PHE A 184 -5.32 -5.74 16.85
C PHE A 184 -6.36 -6.74 17.35
N GLU A 185 -7.51 -6.73 16.70
CA GLU A 185 -8.60 -7.70 16.88
C GLU A 185 -8.97 -8.26 15.51
N LEU A 186 -9.02 -9.59 15.40
CA LEU A 186 -9.31 -10.27 14.14
C LEU A 186 -10.73 -9.96 13.63
N GLU A 187 -11.66 -9.75 14.54
CA GLU A 187 -13.06 -9.40 14.28
C GLU A 187 -13.23 -8.04 13.59
N ARG A 188 -12.21 -7.17 13.67
CA ARG A 188 -12.20 -5.87 12.97
C ARG A 188 -11.60 -5.94 11.59
N VAL A 189 -11.10 -7.10 11.17
CA VAL A 189 -10.61 -7.27 9.80
C VAL A 189 -11.81 -7.25 8.84
N LYS A 190 -11.73 -6.41 7.82
CA LYS A 190 -12.76 -6.28 6.80
C LYS A 190 -12.71 -7.46 5.84
N SER A 191 -13.87 -7.98 5.45
CA SER A 191 -13.97 -9.07 4.47
C SER A 191 -13.76 -8.60 3.02
N SER A 192 -13.82 -7.28 2.76
CA SER A 192 -13.65 -6.70 1.42
C SER A 192 -12.17 -6.54 1.05
N PRO A 193 -11.81 -6.66 -0.24
CA PRO A 193 -10.44 -6.46 -0.69
C PRO A 193 -9.84 -5.12 -0.28
N ALA A 194 -8.56 -5.10 0.08
CA ALA A 194 -7.81 -3.93 0.48
C ALA A 194 -6.94 -3.42 -0.67
N GLN A 195 -7.05 -2.14 -1.02
CA GLN A 195 -6.27 -1.54 -2.10
C GLN A 195 -4.91 -1.06 -1.58
N LEU A 196 -3.82 -1.51 -2.22
CA LEU A 196 -2.48 -0.99 -1.96
C LEU A 196 -2.33 0.40 -2.58
N ASP A 197 -1.98 1.40 -1.76
CA ASP A 197 -1.75 2.78 -2.15
C ASP A 197 -0.34 3.21 -1.76
N MET A 198 0.54 3.32 -2.77
CA MET A 198 1.94 3.71 -2.57
C MET A 198 2.11 5.12 -2.02
N ASN A 199 1.19 6.05 -2.34
CA ASN A 199 1.27 7.41 -1.80
C ASN A 199 0.98 7.43 -0.30
N LYS A 200 -0.01 6.65 0.15
CA LYS A 200 -0.29 6.49 1.58
C LYS A 200 0.88 5.85 2.31
N LEU A 201 1.47 4.80 1.74
CA LEU A 201 2.65 4.16 2.32
C LEU A 201 3.84 5.13 2.42
N GLN A 202 4.12 5.91 1.36
CA GLN A 202 5.17 6.92 1.41
C GLN A 202 4.90 8.03 2.43
N ASN A 203 3.64 8.48 2.56
CA ASN A 203 3.27 9.47 3.55
C ASN A 203 3.47 8.94 4.97
N LEU A 204 3.02 7.71 5.23
CA LEU A 204 3.23 7.07 6.53
C LEU A 204 4.73 6.91 6.83
N ASN A 205 5.53 6.46 5.86
CA ASN A 205 6.98 6.36 6.03
C ASN A 205 7.61 7.71 6.35
N GLY A 206 7.16 8.79 5.70
CA GLY A 206 7.59 10.16 6.02
C GLY A 206 7.26 10.57 7.45
N MET A 207 6.13 10.15 8.01
CA MET A 207 5.80 10.40 9.43
C MET A 207 6.80 9.72 10.38
N TYR A 208 7.24 8.50 10.07
CA TYR A 208 8.25 7.80 10.84
C TYR A 208 9.62 8.49 10.72
N LEU A 209 10.02 8.95 9.53
CA LEU A 209 11.27 9.68 9.33
C LEU A 209 11.27 11.04 10.03
N ALA A 210 10.15 11.76 10.01
CA ALA A 210 10.02 13.07 10.66
C ALA A 210 10.19 13.00 12.18
N GLU A 211 9.80 11.89 12.82
CA GLU A 211 9.92 11.67 14.24
C GLU A 211 11.18 10.87 14.65
N MET A 212 11.99 10.45 13.67
CA MET A 212 13.22 9.73 13.93
C MET A 212 14.20 10.64 14.69
N PRO A 213 14.94 10.15 15.70
CA PRO A 213 16.01 10.91 16.33
C PRO A 213 16.98 11.45 15.27
N PHE A 214 17.32 12.74 15.37
CA PHE A 214 18.04 13.45 14.32
C PHE A 214 19.41 12.84 14.01
N ASP A 215 20.13 12.39 15.02
CA ASP A 215 21.42 11.71 14.88
C ASP A 215 21.33 10.42 14.07
N ILE A 216 20.24 9.66 14.22
CA ILE A 216 19.97 8.45 13.44
C ILE A 216 19.58 8.83 12.02
N PHE A 217 18.72 9.86 11.85
CA PHE A 217 18.29 10.34 10.54
C PHE A 217 19.49 10.81 9.70
N VAL A 218 20.35 11.67 10.25
CA VAL A 218 21.54 12.18 9.56
C VAL A 218 22.45 11.04 9.11
N LYS A 219 22.75 10.09 9.99
CA LYS A 219 23.61 8.95 9.65
C LYS A 219 23.05 8.10 8.49
N GLN A 220 21.72 7.92 8.43
CA GLN A 220 21.08 7.21 7.33
C GLN A 220 21.07 8.05 6.05
N ALA A 221 20.86 9.37 6.18
CA ALA A 221 20.93 10.29 5.06
C ALA A 221 22.35 10.34 4.46
N GLU A 222 23.40 10.45 5.28
CA GLU A 222 24.81 10.38 4.85
C GLU A 222 25.09 9.09 4.06
N THR A 223 24.59 7.96 4.55
CA THR A 223 24.74 6.68 3.84
C THR A 223 24.05 6.70 2.49
N ALA A 224 22.85 7.27 2.44
CA ALA A 224 22.04 7.32 1.21
C ALA A 224 22.61 8.29 0.18
N VAL A 225 23.25 9.40 0.60
CA VAL A 225 23.85 10.37 -0.33
C VAL A 225 25.26 9.99 -0.77
N ALA A 226 25.92 9.04 -0.12
CA ALA A 226 27.33 8.70 -0.36
C ALA A 226 27.61 8.22 -1.81
N GLU A 227 26.61 7.75 -2.52
CA GLU A 227 26.73 7.33 -3.91
C GLU A 227 26.71 8.48 -4.93
N PHE A 228 26.32 9.70 -4.51
CA PHE A 228 26.20 10.84 -5.40
C PHE A 228 27.46 11.73 -5.38
N ASP A 229 27.93 12.10 -6.55
CA ASP A 229 29.13 12.96 -6.71
C ASP A 229 29.02 14.30 -5.96
N TRP A 230 27.81 14.88 -5.93
CA TRP A 230 27.55 16.16 -5.26
C TRP A 230 27.71 16.12 -3.74
N SER A 231 27.70 14.94 -3.14
CA SER A 231 27.87 14.77 -1.68
C SER A 231 29.36 14.76 -1.25
N GLN A 232 30.28 14.62 -2.21
CA GLN A 232 31.69 14.47 -1.89
C GLN A 232 32.31 15.79 -1.41
N GLY A 233 32.97 15.76 -0.25
CA GLY A 233 33.66 16.95 0.31
C GLY A 233 32.73 18.01 0.89
N VAL A 234 31.45 17.69 1.10
CA VAL A 234 30.48 18.58 1.76
C VAL A 234 30.86 18.77 3.22
N ASP A 235 30.77 20.01 3.69
CA ASP A 235 30.95 20.36 5.10
C ASP A 235 29.85 19.70 5.97
N ASN A 236 30.23 19.04 7.05
CA ASN A 236 29.31 18.29 7.90
C ASN A 236 28.26 19.19 8.58
N ASP A 237 28.62 20.39 9.01
CA ASP A 237 27.70 21.31 9.68
C ASP A 237 26.65 21.83 8.69
N TYR A 238 27.10 22.11 7.47
CA TYR A 238 26.17 22.47 6.38
C TYR A 238 25.24 21.33 6.00
N PHE A 239 25.77 20.10 5.87
CA PHE A 239 24.96 18.91 5.64
C PHE A 239 23.89 18.69 6.72
N ASN A 240 24.28 18.81 8.00
CA ASN A 240 23.36 18.68 9.13
C ASN A 240 22.26 19.75 9.09
N THR A 241 22.61 20.99 8.72
CA THR A 241 21.62 22.08 8.58
C THR A 241 20.59 21.75 7.47
N VAL A 242 21.05 21.27 6.33
CA VAL A 242 20.17 20.82 5.23
C VAL A 242 19.33 19.63 5.65
N ALA A 243 19.92 18.64 6.29
CA ALA A 243 19.22 17.44 6.77
C ALA A 243 18.12 17.79 7.77
N GLN A 244 18.36 18.73 8.69
CA GLN A 244 17.38 19.20 9.65
C GLN A 244 16.20 19.89 8.98
N LEU A 245 16.46 20.73 7.97
CA LEU A 245 15.43 21.40 7.19
C LEU A 245 14.56 20.39 6.40
N LEU A 246 15.16 19.30 5.91
CA LEU A 246 14.51 18.35 5.03
C LEU A 246 13.92 17.14 5.75
N GLN A 247 14.24 16.87 7.02
CA GLN A 247 13.79 15.68 7.74
C GLN A 247 12.25 15.52 7.67
N SER A 248 11.49 16.57 7.99
CA SER A 248 10.02 16.52 7.99
C SER A 248 9.39 16.40 6.59
N ARG A 249 10.18 16.56 5.54
CA ARG A 249 9.76 16.49 4.14
C ARG A 249 10.23 15.22 3.43
N THR A 250 11.18 14.53 4.02
CA THR A 250 11.74 13.29 3.48
C THR A 250 10.76 12.15 3.69
N LYS A 251 10.40 11.48 2.60
CA LYS A 251 9.51 10.32 2.63
C LYS A 251 10.26 9.01 2.46
N LEU A 252 11.36 9.03 1.73
CA LEU A 252 12.22 7.88 1.44
C LEU A 252 13.67 8.35 1.31
N PHE A 253 14.61 7.60 1.88
CA PHE A 253 16.04 7.88 1.66
C PHE A 253 16.49 7.65 0.21
N SER A 254 15.80 6.80 -0.55
CA SER A 254 16.06 6.66 -2.00
C SER A 254 15.72 7.90 -2.85
N GLN A 255 15.11 8.93 -2.25
CA GLN A 255 14.76 10.19 -2.92
C GLN A 255 15.67 11.35 -2.53
N VAL A 256 16.76 11.10 -1.79
CA VAL A 256 17.69 12.14 -1.31
C VAL A 256 18.50 12.81 -2.42
N ASP A 257 18.54 12.24 -3.64
CA ASP A 257 19.09 12.91 -4.81
C ASP A 257 18.42 14.28 -5.04
N GLY A 258 17.15 14.40 -4.70
CA GLY A 258 16.42 15.67 -4.70
C GLY A 258 16.98 16.76 -3.75
N TRP A 259 17.99 16.46 -2.93
CA TRP A 259 18.69 17.42 -2.06
C TRP A 259 19.86 18.12 -2.78
N SER A 260 20.28 17.61 -3.94
CA SER A 260 21.44 18.05 -4.71
C SER A 260 21.50 19.57 -4.90
N TYR A 261 20.37 20.24 -5.02
CA TYR A 261 20.31 21.68 -5.21
C TYR A 261 20.89 22.51 -4.05
N PHE A 262 21.01 21.96 -2.84
CA PHE A 262 21.72 22.63 -1.75
C PHE A 262 23.24 22.63 -1.95
N PHE A 263 23.76 21.59 -2.59
CA PHE A 263 25.18 21.25 -2.63
C PHE A 263 25.84 21.63 -3.98
N THR A 264 25.04 21.94 -5.01
CA THR A 264 25.53 22.37 -6.33
C THR A 264 25.48 23.89 -6.48
N ASP A 265 26.26 24.46 -7.38
CA ASP A 265 26.22 25.90 -7.67
C ASP A 265 25.07 26.26 -8.62
N SER A 266 24.81 25.41 -9.60
CA SER A 266 23.68 25.55 -10.53
C SER A 266 22.62 24.49 -10.28
N VAL A 267 21.44 24.73 -10.78
CA VAL A 267 20.30 23.80 -10.75
C VAL A 267 19.77 23.52 -12.15
N GLU A 268 19.32 22.29 -12.36
CA GLU A 268 18.56 21.94 -13.55
C GLU A 268 17.10 22.36 -13.39
N TYR A 269 16.60 23.17 -14.33
CA TYR A 269 15.23 23.64 -14.25
C TYR A 269 14.25 22.66 -14.90
N ASN A 270 13.20 22.30 -14.18
CA ASN A 270 12.05 21.71 -14.80
C ASN A 270 11.35 22.73 -15.68
N MET A 271 11.59 22.67 -17.00
CA MET A 271 11.12 23.68 -17.96
C MET A 271 9.61 23.88 -17.96
N LYS A 272 8.83 22.83 -17.73
CA LYS A 272 7.36 22.94 -17.60
C LYS A 272 6.97 23.78 -16.39
N ASN A 273 7.62 23.57 -15.25
CA ASN A 273 7.38 24.36 -14.04
C ASN A 273 7.87 25.79 -14.22
N LEU A 274 9.04 25.99 -14.82
CA LEU A 274 9.63 27.32 -15.06
C LEU A 274 8.76 28.14 -16.03
N LYS A 275 8.36 27.57 -17.17
CA LYS A 275 7.44 28.22 -18.13
C LYS A 275 6.12 28.62 -17.45
N LYS A 276 5.55 27.73 -16.61
CA LYS A 276 4.32 28.03 -15.88
C LYS A 276 4.52 29.13 -14.83
N ALA A 277 5.63 29.10 -14.10
CA ALA A 277 5.94 30.04 -13.02
C ALA A 277 6.21 31.46 -13.54
N LEU A 278 6.95 31.60 -14.64
CA LEU A 278 7.37 32.88 -15.21
C LEU A 278 6.53 33.31 -16.42
N LYS A 279 5.34 32.76 -16.62
CA LYS A 279 4.49 33.03 -17.80
C LYS A 279 4.01 34.47 -17.89
N LYS A 280 3.77 35.13 -16.75
CA LYS A 280 3.15 36.45 -16.67
C LYS A 280 4.22 37.51 -16.53
N ASP A 281 4.11 38.60 -17.30
CA ASP A 281 5.07 39.72 -17.30
C ASP A 281 5.16 40.42 -15.94
N GLU A 282 4.02 40.54 -15.24
CA GLU A 282 3.96 41.11 -13.88
C GLU A 282 4.79 40.27 -12.90
N VAL A 283 4.70 38.90 -13.00
CA VAL A 283 5.50 38.01 -12.16
C VAL A 283 6.98 38.13 -12.49
N ARG A 284 7.37 38.21 -13.77
CA ARG A 284 8.77 38.43 -14.17
C ARG A 284 9.30 39.75 -13.64
N SER A 285 8.50 40.82 -13.72
CA SER A 285 8.85 42.14 -13.16
C SER A 285 9.01 42.09 -11.66
N GLY A 286 8.10 41.44 -10.95
CA GLY A 286 8.20 41.19 -9.50
C GLY A 286 9.45 40.41 -9.14
N MET A 287 9.80 39.36 -9.89
CA MET A 287 11.01 38.56 -9.68
C MET A 287 12.30 39.37 -9.93
N ASN A 288 12.34 40.25 -10.93
CA ASN A 288 13.45 41.17 -11.16
C ASN A 288 13.64 42.13 -9.98
N LYS A 289 12.56 42.66 -9.42
CA LYS A 289 12.62 43.48 -8.20
C LYS A 289 13.15 42.69 -7.02
N VAL A 290 12.60 41.47 -6.76
CA VAL A 290 13.06 40.59 -5.68
C VAL A 290 14.56 40.35 -5.78
N VAL A 291 15.10 39.99 -6.93
CA VAL A 291 16.52 39.70 -7.08
C VAL A 291 17.38 40.93 -6.80
N THR A 292 16.96 42.12 -7.27
CA THR A 292 17.64 43.36 -7.00
C THR A 292 17.70 43.71 -5.52
N ASP A 293 16.54 43.59 -4.84
CA ASP A 293 16.43 43.94 -3.41
C ASP A 293 17.14 42.91 -2.52
N LEU A 294 17.07 41.60 -2.86
CA LEU A 294 17.84 40.55 -2.17
C LEU A 294 19.35 40.80 -2.24
N GLY A 295 19.86 41.28 -3.39
CA GLY A 295 21.26 41.63 -3.56
C GLY A 295 21.73 42.72 -2.59
N GLN A 296 20.83 43.65 -2.19
CA GLN A 296 21.13 44.79 -1.33
C GLN A 296 20.99 44.46 0.17
N LEU A 297 20.38 43.32 0.57
CA LEU A 297 20.22 42.96 1.96
C LEU A 297 21.57 42.85 2.67
N THR A 298 21.68 43.48 3.83
CA THR A 298 22.82 43.33 4.74
C THR A 298 22.69 42.13 5.67
N CYS A 299 21.46 41.77 6.05
CA CYS A 299 21.12 40.56 6.76
C CYS A 299 20.28 39.65 5.86
N PHE A 300 20.66 38.39 5.70
CA PHE A 300 19.94 37.44 4.82
C PHE A 300 19.29 36.35 5.68
N ASP A 301 18.19 36.73 6.34
CA ASP A 301 17.36 35.90 7.19
C ASP A 301 15.93 35.79 6.65
N ALA A 302 15.14 34.90 7.23
CA ALA A 302 13.77 34.63 6.77
C ALA A 302 12.86 35.87 6.80
N GLU A 303 13.01 36.75 7.82
CA GLU A 303 12.23 37.98 7.98
C GLU A 303 12.57 38.99 6.88
N SER A 304 13.86 39.24 6.68
CA SER A 304 14.34 40.18 5.63
C SER A 304 13.96 39.71 4.22
N ILE A 305 14.12 38.42 3.92
CA ILE A 305 13.72 37.81 2.64
C ILE A 305 12.21 37.92 2.46
N GLY A 306 11.43 37.60 3.51
CA GLY A 306 9.98 37.69 3.48
C GLY A 306 9.50 39.10 3.17
N SER A 307 10.10 40.12 3.80
CA SER A 307 9.79 41.55 3.58
C SER A 307 10.08 41.98 2.13
N VAL A 308 11.19 41.52 1.54
CA VAL A 308 11.51 41.80 0.13
C VAL A 308 10.46 41.21 -0.80
N ILE A 309 10.02 39.99 -0.55
CA ILE A 309 8.99 39.33 -1.38
C ILE A 309 7.65 40.06 -1.25
N GLU A 310 7.26 40.46 -0.03
CA GLU A 310 6.03 41.18 0.21
C GLU A 310 6.00 42.55 -0.50
N VAL A 311 7.06 43.36 -0.33
CA VAL A 311 7.21 44.66 -1.00
C VAL A 311 7.16 44.51 -2.53
N ALA A 312 7.81 43.51 -3.09
CA ALA A 312 7.76 43.24 -4.53
C ALA A 312 6.35 42.82 -4.97
N GLY A 313 5.66 42.02 -4.16
CA GLY A 313 4.26 41.64 -4.38
C GLY A 313 3.33 42.85 -4.44
N ASP A 314 3.46 43.77 -3.49
CA ASP A 314 2.64 44.99 -3.40
C ASP A 314 2.89 45.93 -4.60
N VAL A 315 4.15 46.15 -4.98
CA VAL A 315 4.51 47.03 -6.11
C VAL A 315 3.90 46.58 -7.44
N PHE A 316 3.79 45.26 -7.65
CA PHE A 316 3.25 44.67 -8.89
C PHE A 316 1.81 44.17 -8.75
N GLU A 317 1.11 44.57 -7.68
CA GLU A 317 -0.27 44.13 -7.37
C GLU A 317 -0.44 42.58 -7.37
N LEU A 318 0.61 41.87 -7.00
CA LEU A 318 0.65 40.44 -6.87
C LEU A 318 0.32 40.08 -5.42
N GLY A 319 -0.70 39.28 -5.16
CA GLY A 319 -0.95 38.77 -3.79
C GLY A 319 0.29 38.02 -3.26
N SER A 320 0.54 38.11 -1.95
CA SER A 320 1.75 37.66 -1.25
C SER A 320 2.24 36.24 -1.61
N GLY A 321 1.36 35.34 -2.01
CA GLY A 321 1.74 33.98 -2.42
C GLY A 321 2.15 33.78 -3.89
N LYS A 322 1.95 34.80 -4.76
CA LYS A 322 2.16 34.61 -6.21
C LYS A 322 3.64 34.60 -6.63
N LEU A 323 4.53 35.16 -5.82
CA LEU A 323 5.98 35.12 -6.06
C LEU A 323 6.66 33.90 -5.43
N ASN A 324 6.08 33.28 -4.41
CA ASN A 324 6.70 32.16 -3.69
C ASN A 324 6.96 30.95 -4.59
N GLN A 325 6.01 30.57 -5.42
CA GLN A 325 6.18 29.43 -6.33
C GLN A 325 7.22 29.70 -7.44
N PRO A 326 7.20 30.85 -8.13
CA PRO A 326 8.29 31.25 -9.02
C PRO A 326 9.66 31.26 -8.36
N LEU A 327 9.80 31.85 -7.17
CA LEU A 327 11.04 31.85 -6.40
C LEU A 327 11.53 30.43 -6.11
N ARG A 328 10.65 29.57 -5.61
CA ARG A 328 11.00 28.16 -5.37
C ARG A 328 11.55 27.49 -6.62
N VAL A 329 10.88 27.63 -7.75
CA VAL A 329 11.34 27.03 -9.01
C VAL A 329 12.70 27.59 -9.42
N CYS A 330 12.91 28.90 -9.28
CA CYS A 330 14.20 29.53 -9.63
C CYS A 330 15.35 29.07 -8.73
N VAL A 331 15.14 28.97 -7.41
CA VAL A 331 16.23 28.67 -6.47
C VAL A 331 16.50 27.17 -6.31
N THR A 332 15.51 26.30 -6.56
CA THR A 332 15.64 24.85 -6.38
C THR A 332 15.59 24.03 -7.67
N GLY A 333 15.22 24.64 -8.81
CA GLY A 333 14.94 23.92 -10.08
C GLY A 333 13.56 23.24 -10.11
N GLY A 334 12.90 23.04 -8.94
CA GLY A 334 11.65 22.29 -8.79
C GLY A 334 10.53 23.09 -8.13
N GLY A 335 9.33 22.52 -8.14
CA GLY A 335 8.13 23.17 -7.57
C GLY A 335 7.78 22.73 -6.15
N ILE A 336 8.48 21.76 -5.57
CA ILE A 336 8.22 21.15 -4.26
C ILE A 336 9.49 21.15 -3.42
N GLY A 337 9.38 21.35 -2.12
CA GLY A 337 10.54 21.36 -1.22
C GLY A 337 10.14 21.75 0.21
N ALA A 338 11.13 22.02 1.05
CA ALA A 338 10.96 22.54 2.40
C ALA A 338 10.37 23.96 2.40
N ASP A 339 10.30 24.60 3.55
CA ASP A 339 9.92 26.02 3.62
C ASP A 339 10.79 26.86 2.69
N LEU A 340 10.19 27.82 1.96
CA LEU A 340 10.92 28.61 0.96
C LEU A 340 11.93 29.53 1.60
N LEU A 341 11.53 30.24 2.66
CA LEU A 341 12.39 31.24 3.28
C LEU A 341 13.57 30.57 3.95
N GLU A 342 13.34 29.50 4.70
CA GLU A 342 14.38 28.69 5.30
C GLU A 342 15.32 28.07 4.23
N THR A 343 14.76 27.60 3.12
CA THR A 343 15.53 27.09 1.99
C THR A 343 16.47 28.18 1.44
N MET A 344 15.98 29.42 1.26
CA MET A 344 16.79 30.53 0.77
C MET A 344 17.87 30.95 1.77
N VAL A 345 17.55 30.94 3.06
CA VAL A 345 18.54 31.21 4.13
C VAL A 345 19.68 30.20 4.09
N VAL A 346 19.37 28.90 4.01
CA VAL A 346 20.37 27.84 3.96
C VAL A 346 21.20 27.88 2.68
N LEU A 347 20.58 28.21 1.52
CA LEU A 347 21.29 28.38 0.25
C LEU A 347 22.26 29.58 0.26
N GLY A 348 21.90 30.62 1.02
CA GLY A 348 22.65 31.88 1.08
C GLY A 348 22.34 32.84 -0.07
N LYS A 349 22.65 34.12 0.19
CA LYS A 349 22.32 35.24 -0.71
C LYS A 349 22.86 35.05 -2.13
N GLU A 350 24.13 34.72 -2.25
CA GLU A 350 24.83 34.64 -3.54
C GLU A 350 24.21 33.57 -4.46
N LYS A 351 23.99 32.37 -3.94
CA LYS A 351 23.34 31.29 -4.71
C LYS A 351 21.90 31.65 -5.10
N CYS A 352 21.14 32.24 -4.19
CA CYS A 352 19.75 32.65 -4.49
C CYS A 352 19.68 33.67 -5.60
N VAL A 353 20.46 34.76 -5.49
CA VAL A 353 20.50 35.81 -6.52
C VAL A 353 20.93 35.25 -7.87
N SER A 354 22.08 34.55 -7.91
CA SER A 354 22.61 33.99 -9.16
C SER A 354 21.62 33.04 -9.86
N ARG A 355 20.91 32.18 -9.10
CA ARG A 355 19.95 31.26 -9.68
C ARG A 355 18.68 31.94 -10.18
N ILE A 356 18.18 32.96 -9.48
CA ILE A 356 17.03 33.72 -9.94
C ILE A 356 17.37 34.48 -11.24
N GLU A 357 18.56 35.12 -11.33
CA GLU A 357 19.05 35.76 -12.53
C GLU A 357 19.18 34.79 -13.71
N ALA A 358 19.80 33.62 -13.47
CA ALA A 358 19.94 32.57 -14.48
C ALA A 358 18.55 32.09 -14.98
N ALA A 359 17.60 31.88 -14.11
CA ALA A 359 16.24 31.46 -14.47
C ALA A 359 15.51 32.54 -15.32
N LEU A 360 15.65 33.82 -14.94
CA LEU A 360 15.06 34.95 -15.67
C LEU A 360 15.69 35.19 -17.05
N ALA A 361 16.95 34.81 -17.24
CA ALA A 361 17.67 34.92 -18.53
C ALA A 361 17.28 33.83 -19.53
N ILE A 362 16.60 32.76 -19.11
CA ILE A 362 16.18 31.68 -20.01
C ILE A 362 15.09 32.19 -20.96
N ASP A 363 15.31 31.97 -22.26
CA ASP A 363 14.27 32.22 -23.26
C ASP A 363 13.18 31.13 -23.19
N LEU A 364 12.02 31.50 -22.66
CA LEU A 364 10.89 30.61 -22.51
C LEU A 364 10.07 30.41 -23.81
N ALA A 365 10.39 31.16 -24.86
CA ALA A 365 9.73 31.07 -26.17
C ALA A 365 10.44 30.10 -27.13
N ALA A 366 11.68 29.73 -26.84
CA ALA A 366 12.44 28.78 -27.64
C ALA A 366 11.97 27.35 -27.33
N GLU A 367 10.92 26.89 -28.04
CA GLU A 367 10.40 25.57 -28.41
C GLU A 367 8.87 25.55 -28.49
#